data_c07f5a25f5e0ff8f244e24f98f18f14d
#
_entry.id   c07f5a25f5e0ff8f244e24f98f18f14d
#
_cell.length_a   1.000
_cell.length_b   1.000
_cell.length_c   1.000
_cell.angle_alpha   90.00
_cell.angle_beta   90.00
_cell.angle_gamma   90.00
#
_symmetry.space_group_name_H-M   'P 1'
#
loop_
_entity.id
_entity.type
_entity.pdbx_description
1 polymer ?
#
loop_
_entity_poly.entity_id
_entity_poly.type
_entity_poly.pdbx_seq_one_letter_code
_entity_poly.pdbx_strand_id
1 'polypeptide(L)'
;VENAANLNRCRMVLYTLSEVVSYAEPEIISIGEKKAMEFVDRNPEIEEFRFSLEKLFRGAKHVLDASSEKLLSLYAPITSSAAELYSALAVGDGKSQDVKLKNKKVVTVTQGNYRSLIASSDNATDRKKIFEAVFKTFDEHKTTYATIYNNVLQTNKATSKARNYDSVLELSLIHI
;
A
#
# COMPACT_ATOMS: atom_id res chain seq x y z
N VAL A 1 16.06 -14.02 -1.23
CA VAL A 1 16.84 -12.96 -1.91
C VAL A 1 16.38 -12.82 -3.36
N GLU A 2 16.36 -13.90 -4.15
CA GLU A 2 16.00 -13.86 -5.59
C GLU A 2 14.56 -13.37 -5.83
N ASN A 3 13.58 -13.84 -5.08
CA ASN A 3 12.19 -13.40 -5.18
C ASN A 3 12.03 -11.89 -4.88
N ALA A 4 12.78 -11.36 -3.91
CA ALA A 4 12.76 -9.94 -3.60
C ALA A 4 13.35 -9.09 -4.75
N ALA A 5 14.44 -9.56 -5.37
CA ALA A 5 15.03 -8.90 -6.53
C ALA A 5 14.09 -8.90 -7.74
N ASN A 6 13.40 -10.01 -8.01
CA ASN A 6 12.42 -10.11 -9.08
C ASN A 6 11.20 -9.21 -8.83
N LEU A 7 10.69 -9.16 -7.59
CA LEU A 7 9.63 -8.24 -7.21
C LEU A 7 10.02 -6.78 -7.43
N ASN A 8 11.25 -6.41 -7.06
CA ASN A 8 11.75 -5.05 -7.27
C ASN A 8 11.85 -4.72 -8.77
N ARG A 9 12.31 -5.65 -9.61
CA ARG A 9 12.32 -5.45 -11.07
C ARG A 9 10.91 -5.20 -11.63
N CYS A 10 9.91 -5.98 -11.20
CA CYS A 10 8.51 -5.77 -11.60
C CYS A 10 8.01 -4.38 -11.17
N ARG A 11 8.31 -3.95 -9.95
CA ARG A 11 7.94 -2.61 -9.46
C ARG A 11 8.57 -1.50 -10.29
N MET A 12 9.86 -1.63 -10.62
CA MET A 12 10.54 -0.64 -11.46
C MET A 12 9.90 -0.51 -12.85
N VAL A 13 9.46 -1.61 -13.45
CA VAL A 13 8.71 -1.57 -14.72
C VAL A 13 7.39 -0.82 -14.55
N LEU A 14 6.65 -1.08 -13.47
CA LEU A 14 5.40 -0.38 -13.17
C LEU A 14 5.60 1.12 -12.95
N TYR A 15 6.67 1.52 -12.26
CA TYR A 15 7.00 2.95 -12.08
C TYR A 15 7.34 3.63 -13.39
N THR A 16 8.16 2.98 -14.25
CA THR A 16 8.47 3.51 -15.58
C THR A 16 7.20 3.64 -16.44
N LEU A 17 6.32 2.64 -16.40
CA LEU A 17 5.04 2.71 -17.11
C LEU A 17 4.18 3.86 -16.58
N SER A 18 4.06 4.01 -15.26
CA SER A 18 3.33 5.13 -14.64
C SER A 18 3.87 6.49 -15.06
N GLU A 19 5.19 6.64 -15.16
CA GLU A 19 5.81 7.86 -15.66
C GLU A 19 5.43 8.14 -17.13
N VAL A 20 5.54 7.11 -17.98
CA VAL A 20 5.24 7.24 -19.41
C VAL A 20 3.79 7.62 -19.66
N VAL A 21 2.83 7.09 -18.87
CA VAL A 21 1.38 7.35 -19.04
C VAL A 21 0.85 8.49 -18.20
N SER A 22 1.70 9.18 -17.45
CA SER A 22 1.27 10.25 -16.50
C SER A 22 0.54 11.42 -17.16
N TYR A 23 0.70 11.61 -18.45
CA TYR A 23 -0.01 12.64 -19.23
C TYR A 23 -1.46 12.28 -19.58
N ALA A 24 -1.84 10.99 -19.52
CA ALA A 24 -3.10 10.50 -20.06
C ALA A 24 -4.34 11.06 -19.32
N GLU A 25 -4.32 11.05 -17.99
CA GLU A 25 -5.44 11.58 -17.21
C GLU A 25 -5.64 13.08 -17.43
N PRO A 26 -4.60 13.95 -17.35
CA PRO A 26 -4.75 15.37 -17.70
C PRO A 26 -5.24 15.60 -19.11
N GLU A 27 -4.79 14.80 -20.09
CA GLU A 27 -5.23 14.93 -21.48
C GLU A 27 -6.72 14.56 -21.63
N ILE A 28 -7.17 13.44 -21.06
CA ILE A 28 -8.58 13.04 -21.07
C ILE A 28 -9.46 14.12 -20.41
N ILE A 29 -9.03 14.64 -19.25
CA ILE A 29 -9.75 15.70 -18.56
C ILE A 29 -9.86 16.96 -19.43
N SER A 30 -8.81 17.30 -20.19
CA SER A 30 -8.81 18.45 -21.10
C SER A 30 -9.83 18.34 -22.24
N ILE A 31 -10.20 17.13 -22.64
CA ILE A 31 -11.28 16.87 -23.63
C ILE A 31 -12.64 17.30 -23.08
N GLY A 32 -12.84 17.19 -21.77
CA GLY A 32 -14.07 17.48 -21.07
C GLY A 32 -15.04 16.30 -21.00
N GLU A 33 -15.70 16.16 -19.85
CA GLU A 33 -16.57 15.02 -19.51
C GLU A 33 -17.62 14.73 -20.58
N LYS A 34 -18.34 15.78 -21.02
CA LYS A 34 -19.41 15.63 -22.03
C LYS A 34 -18.93 14.98 -23.32
N LYS A 35 -17.79 15.45 -23.85
CA LYS A 35 -17.23 14.89 -25.09
C LYS A 35 -16.72 13.48 -24.89
N ALA A 36 -16.08 13.20 -23.75
CA ALA A 36 -15.59 11.86 -23.43
C ALA A 36 -16.75 10.86 -23.36
N MET A 37 -17.86 11.22 -22.70
CA MET A 37 -19.05 10.35 -22.63
C MET A 37 -19.73 10.18 -23.99
N GLU A 38 -19.79 11.22 -24.82
CA GLU A 38 -20.26 11.11 -26.20
C GLU A 38 -19.43 10.13 -27.04
N PHE A 39 -18.12 10.07 -26.80
CA PHE A 39 -17.27 9.05 -27.48
C PHE A 39 -17.62 7.64 -27.03
N VAL A 40 -17.84 7.42 -25.75
CA VAL A 40 -18.26 6.11 -25.23
C VAL A 40 -19.61 5.71 -25.83
N ASP A 41 -20.60 6.62 -25.86
CA ASP A 41 -21.95 6.35 -26.38
C ASP A 41 -21.93 5.94 -27.87
N ARG A 42 -20.97 6.48 -28.64
CA ARG A 42 -20.82 6.18 -30.08
C ARG A 42 -19.97 4.96 -30.38
N ASN A 43 -19.22 4.45 -29.40
CA ASN A 43 -18.26 3.36 -29.60
C ASN A 43 -18.48 2.25 -28.54
N PRO A 44 -19.36 1.28 -28.82
CA PRO A 44 -19.68 0.20 -27.87
C PRO A 44 -18.47 -0.60 -27.40
N GLU A 45 -17.40 -0.65 -28.19
CA GLU A 45 -16.15 -1.34 -27.86
C GLU A 45 -15.37 -0.71 -26.67
N ILE A 46 -15.65 0.55 -26.34
CA ILE A 46 -15.05 1.24 -25.18
C ILE A 46 -16.03 1.45 -24.03
N GLU A 47 -17.22 0.85 -24.10
CA GLU A 47 -18.23 0.93 -23.04
C GLU A 47 -17.71 0.42 -21.68
N GLU A 48 -16.83 -0.56 -21.69
CA GLU A 48 -16.20 -1.08 -20.47
C GLU A 48 -15.41 -0.02 -19.67
N PHE A 49 -14.97 1.06 -20.33
CA PHE A 49 -14.25 2.16 -19.69
C PHE A 49 -15.16 3.27 -19.13
N ARG A 50 -16.47 3.22 -19.36
CA ARG A 50 -17.43 4.24 -18.90
C ARG A 50 -17.27 4.55 -17.42
N PHE A 51 -17.32 3.53 -16.57
CA PHE A 51 -17.18 3.71 -15.12
C PHE A 51 -15.84 4.33 -14.74
N SER A 52 -14.75 3.93 -15.39
CA SER A 52 -13.41 4.48 -15.13
C SER A 52 -13.32 5.96 -15.53
N LEU A 53 -13.93 6.36 -16.63
CA LEU A 53 -13.99 7.74 -17.08
C LEU A 53 -14.86 8.61 -16.15
N GLU A 54 -16.04 8.14 -15.77
CA GLU A 54 -16.89 8.83 -14.79
C GLU A 54 -16.17 9.07 -13.47
N LYS A 55 -15.42 8.04 -12.98
CA LYS A 55 -14.59 8.15 -11.79
C LYS A 55 -13.48 9.18 -11.97
N LEU A 56 -12.82 9.20 -13.13
CA LEU A 56 -11.77 10.16 -13.45
C LEU A 56 -12.33 11.59 -13.40
N PHE A 57 -13.46 11.89 -14.08
CA PHE A 57 -14.06 13.21 -14.09
C PHE A 57 -14.57 13.63 -12.71
N ARG A 58 -15.07 12.70 -11.89
CA ARG A 58 -15.44 12.98 -10.49
C ARG A 58 -14.23 13.45 -9.68
N GLY A 59 -13.06 12.87 -9.94
CA GLY A 59 -11.80 13.22 -9.29
C GLY A 59 -11.00 14.33 -9.98
N ALA A 60 -11.51 14.92 -11.08
CA ALA A 60 -10.75 15.83 -11.94
C ALA A 60 -10.13 17.03 -11.22
N LYS A 61 -10.79 17.56 -10.18
CA LYS A 61 -10.27 18.66 -9.35
C LYS A 61 -8.96 18.31 -8.60
N HIS A 62 -8.62 17.03 -8.50
CA HIS A 62 -7.43 16.52 -7.82
C HIS A 62 -6.38 15.98 -8.79
N VAL A 63 -6.64 16.01 -10.09
CA VAL A 63 -5.66 15.70 -11.13
C VAL A 63 -4.92 16.99 -11.47
N LEU A 64 -3.60 16.91 -11.46
CA LEU A 64 -2.73 18.04 -11.73
C LEU A 64 -2.45 18.15 -13.24
N ASP A 65 -1.75 19.21 -13.64
CA ASP A 65 -1.24 19.31 -15.01
C ASP A 65 -0.21 18.21 -15.32
N ALA A 66 0.02 17.94 -16.61
CA ALA A 66 0.88 16.84 -17.05
C ALA A 66 2.32 16.92 -16.51
N SER A 67 2.86 18.13 -16.31
CA SER A 67 4.22 18.32 -15.78
C SER A 67 4.30 17.99 -14.31
N SER A 68 3.29 18.37 -13.54
CA SER A 68 3.17 18.07 -12.11
C SER A 68 2.87 16.58 -11.87
N GLU A 69 2.01 15.95 -12.68
CA GLU A 69 1.77 14.49 -12.61
C GLU A 69 3.05 13.71 -12.94
N LYS A 70 3.80 14.11 -13.95
CA LYS A 70 5.10 13.51 -14.28
C LYS A 70 6.08 13.66 -13.10
N LEU A 71 6.16 14.84 -12.49
CA LEU A 71 7.01 15.06 -11.33
C LEU A 71 6.62 14.14 -10.16
N LEU A 72 5.33 14.03 -9.83
CA LEU A 72 4.85 13.14 -8.77
C LEU A 72 5.13 11.67 -9.09
N SER A 73 5.02 11.25 -10.34
CA SER A 73 5.31 9.86 -10.73
C SER A 73 6.77 9.47 -10.50
N LEU A 74 7.71 10.40 -10.68
CA LEU A 74 9.13 10.18 -10.35
C LEU A 74 9.39 9.94 -8.86
N TYR A 75 8.53 10.45 -7.98
CA TYR A 75 8.61 10.23 -6.52
C TYR A 75 7.90 8.96 -6.06
N ALA A 76 7.18 8.25 -6.93
CA ALA A 76 6.44 7.04 -6.57
C ALA A 76 7.28 5.97 -5.84
N PRO A 77 8.54 5.67 -6.23
CA PRO A 77 9.39 4.73 -5.50
C PRO A 77 9.67 5.18 -4.06
N ILE A 78 9.80 6.48 -3.82
CA ILE A 78 10.08 7.04 -2.49
C ILE A 78 8.81 6.99 -1.63
N THR A 79 7.67 7.36 -2.17
CA THR A 79 6.39 7.37 -1.44
C THR A 79 5.90 5.98 -1.08
N SER A 80 6.28 4.94 -1.83
CA SER A 80 5.96 3.54 -1.53
C SER A 80 6.95 2.84 -0.59
N SER A 81 8.09 3.46 -0.28
CA SER A 81 9.19 2.83 0.48
C SER A 81 8.82 2.37 1.89
N ALA A 82 7.83 3.02 2.53
CA ALA A 82 7.39 2.64 3.88
C ALA A 82 6.87 1.20 3.96
N ALA A 83 6.15 0.72 2.94
CA ALA A 83 5.66 -0.66 2.88
C ALA A 83 6.82 -1.65 2.69
N GLU A 84 7.84 -1.26 1.94
CA GLU A 84 9.04 -2.08 1.74
C GLU A 84 9.88 -2.17 3.02
N LEU A 85 10.06 -1.04 3.71
CA LEU A 85 10.75 -1.00 5.01
C LEU A 85 10.02 -1.84 6.07
N TYR A 86 8.67 -1.77 6.12
CA TYR A 86 7.89 -2.64 6.98
C TYR A 86 8.12 -4.11 6.64
N SER A 87 8.06 -4.49 5.37
CA SER A 87 8.25 -5.87 4.93
C SER A 87 9.67 -6.38 5.22
N ALA A 88 10.68 -5.55 5.00
CA ALA A 88 12.07 -5.90 5.31
C ALA A 88 12.25 -6.15 6.81
N LEU A 89 11.73 -5.25 7.66
CA LEU A 89 11.84 -5.38 9.11
C LEU A 89 11.00 -6.54 9.66
N ALA A 90 9.74 -6.65 9.23
CA ALA A 90 8.79 -7.61 9.80
C ALA A 90 9.03 -9.05 9.31
N VAL A 91 9.47 -9.22 8.07
CA VAL A 91 9.62 -10.53 7.42
C VAL A 91 11.09 -10.86 7.20
N GLY A 92 11.89 -9.92 6.68
CA GLY A 92 13.31 -10.15 6.37
C GLY A 92 14.16 -10.27 7.63
N ASP A 93 14.06 -9.32 8.53
CA ASP A 93 14.82 -9.26 9.78
C ASP A 93 14.08 -9.85 10.98
N GLY A 94 12.79 -10.15 10.80
CA GLY A 94 11.92 -10.70 11.84
C GLY A 94 12.42 -12.05 12.33
N LYS A 95 12.82 -12.13 13.61
CA LYS A 95 13.28 -13.38 14.25
C LYS A 95 12.09 -14.15 14.78
N SER A 96 11.99 -15.42 14.39
CA SER A 96 11.09 -16.36 15.05
C SER A 96 11.52 -16.59 16.51
N GLN A 97 10.56 -16.84 17.39
CA GLN A 97 10.80 -17.09 18.82
C GLN A 97 10.41 -18.52 19.15
N ASP A 98 11.29 -19.25 19.84
CA ASP A 98 10.98 -20.58 20.34
C ASP A 98 10.29 -20.51 21.70
N VAL A 99 9.11 -21.14 21.79
CA VAL A 99 8.27 -21.18 23.00
C VAL A 99 8.16 -22.61 23.50
N LYS A 100 8.56 -22.82 24.75
CA LYS A 100 8.35 -24.10 25.45
C LYS A 100 6.96 -24.13 26.08
N LEU A 101 6.12 -25.03 25.58
CA LEU A 101 4.76 -25.27 26.07
C LEU A 101 4.76 -26.09 27.37
N LYS A 102 3.62 -26.14 28.06
CA LYS A 102 3.42 -26.89 29.31
C LYS A 102 3.72 -28.39 29.14
N ASN A 103 3.39 -28.96 28.01
CA ASN A 103 3.71 -30.36 27.65
C ASN A 103 5.18 -30.60 27.28
N LYS A 104 6.07 -29.63 27.53
CA LYS A 104 7.50 -29.62 27.22
C LYS A 104 7.85 -29.57 25.72
N LYS A 105 6.86 -29.53 24.81
CA LYS A 105 7.08 -29.33 23.39
C LYS A 105 7.59 -27.92 23.14
N VAL A 106 8.57 -27.77 22.26
CA VAL A 106 9.04 -26.48 21.78
C VAL A 106 8.39 -26.20 20.43
N VAL A 107 7.82 -25.00 20.28
CA VAL A 107 7.20 -24.53 19.03
C VAL A 107 7.86 -23.22 18.62
N THR A 108 8.20 -23.11 17.35
CA THR A 108 8.72 -21.85 16.77
C THR A 108 7.54 -20.96 16.37
N VAL A 109 7.45 -19.80 17.01
CA VAL A 109 6.36 -18.83 16.79
C VAL A 109 6.79 -17.79 15.77
N THR A 110 5.95 -17.60 14.76
CA THR A 110 6.11 -16.60 13.69
C THR A 110 4.83 -15.80 13.53
N GLN A 111 4.88 -14.68 12.80
CA GLN A 111 3.66 -13.92 12.44
C GLN A 111 2.66 -14.78 11.65
N GLY A 112 3.14 -15.72 10.82
CA GLY A 112 2.30 -16.57 9.98
C GLY A 112 1.55 -17.65 10.75
N ASN A 113 2.14 -18.18 11.85
CA ASN A 113 1.59 -19.36 12.53
C ASN A 113 1.02 -19.12 13.94
N TYR A 114 1.25 -17.95 14.56
CA TYR A 114 0.87 -17.73 15.96
C TYR A 114 -0.64 -17.87 16.20
N ARG A 115 -1.49 -17.47 15.23
CA ARG A 115 -2.95 -17.58 15.37
C ARG A 115 -3.41 -19.04 15.42
N SER A 116 -2.88 -19.89 14.54
CA SER A 116 -3.21 -21.33 14.57
C SER A 116 -2.64 -22.02 15.79
N LEU A 117 -1.46 -21.63 16.26
CA LEU A 117 -0.89 -22.13 17.53
C LEU A 117 -1.74 -21.74 18.74
N ILE A 118 -2.25 -20.50 18.79
CA ILE A 118 -3.18 -20.07 19.85
C ILE A 118 -4.49 -20.85 19.77
N ALA A 119 -5.08 -20.98 18.58
CA ALA A 119 -6.34 -21.67 18.37
C ALA A 119 -6.28 -23.17 18.71
N SER A 120 -5.12 -23.81 18.48
CA SER A 120 -4.90 -25.24 18.80
C SER A 120 -4.45 -25.50 20.22
N SER A 121 -4.27 -24.48 21.04
CA SER A 121 -3.79 -24.63 22.43
C SER A 121 -4.94 -24.53 23.43
N ASP A 122 -5.22 -25.58 24.19
CA ASP A 122 -6.21 -25.62 25.26
C ASP A 122 -5.73 -24.90 26.52
N ASN A 123 -4.41 -24.68 26.67
CA ASN A 123 -3.81 -24.11 27.86
C ASN A 123 -3.66 -22.60 27.75
N ALA A 124 -4.30 -21.85 28.68
CA ALA A 124 -4.27 -20.39 28.71
C ALA A 124 -2.84 -19.81 28.86
N THR A 125 -1.97 -20.47 29.63
CA THR A 125 -0.59 -20.04 29.83
C THR A 125 0.22 -20.21 28.55
N ASP A 126 -0.01 -21.28 27.80
CA ASP A 126 0.66 -21.51 26.52
C ASP A 126 0.19 -20.50 25.47
N ARG A 127 -1.12 -20.21 25.39
CA ARG A 127 -1.65 -19.13 24.52
C ARG A 127 -1.00 -17.78 24.83
N LYS A 128 -0.88 -17.44 26.11
CA LYS A 128 -0.21 -16.21 26.56
C LYS A 128 1.23 -16.15 26.09
N LYS A 129 2.02 -17.22 26.31
CA LYS A 129 3.42 -17.30 25.89
C LYS A 129 3.58 -17.14 24.37
N ILE A 130 2.72 -17.80 23.58
CA ILE A 130 2.73 -17.69 22.13
C ILE A 130 2.44 -16.26 21.68
N PHE A 131 1.42 -15.62 22.31
CA PHE A 131 1.10 -14.22 22.04
C PHE A 131 2.26 -13.28 22.39
N GLU A 132 2.81 -13.40 23.58
CA GLU A 132 3.95 -12.58 24.03
C GLU A 132 5.18 -12.76 23.10
N ALA A 133 5.44 -13.99 22.65
CA ALA A 133 6.55 -14.29 21.77
C ALA A 133 6.45 -13.58 20.40
N VAL A 134 5.29 -13.56 19.78
CA VAL A 134 5.12 -12.86 18.50
C VAL A 134 5.20 -11.35 18.68
N PHE A 135 4.63 -10.78 19.74
CA PHE A 135 4.62 -9.34 19.96
C PHE A 135 5.95 -8.80 20.52
N LYS A 136 6.79 -9.66 21.09
CA LYS A 136 8.14 -9.28 21.53
C LYS A 136 8.98 -8.73 20.39
N THR A 137 8.92 -9.32 19.21
CA THR A 137 9.65 -8.84 18.02
C THR A 137 9.22 -7.44 17.60
N PHE A 138 7.92 -7.11 17.73
CA PHE A 138 7.43 -5.76 17.47
C PHE A 138 7.90 -4.76 18.54
N ASP A 139 7.89 -5.16 19.82
CA ASP A 139 8.34 -4.29 20.92
C ASP A 139 9.84 -4.00 20.83
N GLU A 140 10.65 -4.98 20.47
CA GLU A 140 12.09 -4.82 20.26
C GLU A 140 12.42 -3.79 19.17
N HIS A 141 11.53 -3.59 18.18
CA HIS A 141 11.69 -2.66 17.06
C HIS A 141 10.66 -1.53 17.05
N LYS A 142 9.99 -1.26 18.16
CA LYS A 142 8.88 -0.29 18.24
C LYS A 142 9.22 1.11 17.70
N THR A 143 10.42 1.60 17.96
CA THR A 143 10.87 2.91 17.46
C THR A 143 10.96 2.92 15.93
N THR A 144 11.48 1.85 15.34
CA THR A 144 11.57 1.70 13.88
C THR A 144 10.17 1.60 13.26
N TYR A 145 9.27 0.80 13.84
CA TYR A 145 7.88 0.73 13.38
C TYR A 145 7.16 2.08 13.50
N ALA A 146 7.36 2.81 14.59
CA ALA A 146 6.79 4.14 14.75
C ALA A 146 7.30 5.13 13.68
N THR A 147 8.59 5.04 13.32
CA THR A 147 9.19 5.86 12.26
C THR A 147 8.62 5.50 10.89
N ILE A 148 8.47 4.21 10.58
CA ILE A 148 7.83 3.74 9.34
C ILE A 148 6.38 4.24 9.25
N TYR A 149 5.62 4.13 10.35
CA TYR A 149 4.25 4.63 10.40
C TYR A 149 4.17 6.14 10.21
N ASN A 150 5.07 6.91 10.85
CA ASN A 150 5.16 8.35 10.63
C ASN A 150 5.47 8.69 9.16
N ASN A 151 6.31 7.91 8.48
CA ASN A 151 6.59 8.09 7.05
C ASN A 151 5.29 7.92 6.22
N VAL A 152 4.47 6.92 6.50
CA VAL A 152 3.15 6.76 5.85
C VAL A 152 2.28 8.00 6.05
N LEU A 153 2.21 8.52 7.30
CA LEU A 153 1.42 9.72 7.60
C LEU A 153 1.93 10.96 6.86
N GLN A 154 3.25 11.17 6.80
CA GLN A 154 3.84 12.30 6.08
C GLN A 154 3.63 12.18 4.56
N THR A 155 3.76 10.98 4.00
CA THR A 155 3.48 10.73 2.58
C THR A 155 2.04 11.05 2.23
N ASN A 156 1.08 10.53 3.01
CA ASN A 156 -0.34 10.81 2.79
C ASN A 156 -0.67 12.31 2.91
N LYS A 157 -0.07 12.99 3.90
CA LYS A 157 -0.21 14.44 4.07
C LYS A 157 0.35 15.22 2.89
N ALA A 158 1.52 14.83 2.38
CA ALA A 158 2.15 15.46 1.22
C ALA A 158 1.30 15.25 -0.03
N THR A 159 0.83 14.03 -0.28
CA THR A 159 -0.05 13.69 -1.41
C THR A 159 -1.37 14.46 -1.35
N SER A 160 -2.03 14.49 -0.17
CA SER A 160 -3.27 15.24 0.02
C SER A 160 -3.08 16.72 -0.34
N LYS A 161 -2.01 17.34 0.16
CA LYS A 161 -1.71 18.75 -0.16
C LYS A 161 -1.35 18.96 -1.64
N ALA A 162 -0.51 18.10 -2.22
CA ALA A 162 -0.10 18.22 -3.61
C ALA A 162 -1.29 18.14 -4.57
N ARG A 163 -2.30 17.33 -4.24
CA ARG A 163 -3.49 17.10 -5.04
C ARG A 163 -4.71 17.92 -4.62
N ASN A 164 -4.52 18.94 -3.78
CA ASN A 164 -5.59 19.85 -3.32
C ASN A 164 -6.77 19.14 -2.63
N TYR A 165 -6.50 18.10 -1.82
CA TYR A 165 -7.50 17.55 -0.92
C TYR A 165 -7.55 18.35 0.38
N ASP A 166 -8.75 18.58 0.93
CA ASP A 166 -8.92 19.29 2.20
C ASP A 166 -8.35 18.49 3.39
N SER A 167 -8.35 17.16 3.26
CA SER A 167 -7.83 16.27 4.29
C SER A 167 -7.29 14.95 3.72
N VAL A 168 -6.47 14.25 4.52
CA VAL A 168 -6.06 12.87 4.22
C VAL A 168 -7.27 11.92 4.22
N LEU A 169 -8.32 12.23 5.00
CA LEU A 169 -9.54 11.44 5.02
C LEU A 169 -10.28 11.56 3.68
N GLU A 170 -10.41 12.77 3.13
CA GLU A 170 -10.99 12.98 1.81
C GLU A 170 -10.22 12.22 0.72
N LEU A 171 -8.88 12.31 0.73
CA LEU A 171 -8.03 11.53 -0.17
C LEU A 171 -8.33 10.01 -0.09
N SER A 172 -8.55 9.51 1.12
CA SER A 172 -8.83 8.08 1.35
C SER A 172 -10.23 7.67 0.92
N LEU A 173 -11.23 8.56 1.06
CA LEU A 173 -12.65 8.25 0.88
C LEU A 173 -13.22 8.64 -0.49
N ILE A 174 -12.46 9.35 -1.33
CA ILE A 174 -12.95 9.82 -2.64
C ILE A 174 -13.41 8.67 -3.56
N HIS A 175 -13.06 7.45 -3.23
CA HIS A 175 -13.45 6.26 -3.99
C HIS A 175 -14.78 5.66 -3.55
N ILE A 176 -15.37 6.17 -2.49
CA ILE A 176 -16.66 5.79 -1.94
C ILE A 176 -17.69 6.79 -2.42
#